data_5fc1ff940f00bccf013e6886e09a0a7c
#
_entry.id   5fc1ff940f00bccf013e6886e09a0a7c
#
_cell.length_a   1.000
_cell.length_b   1.000
_cell.length_c   1.000
_cell.angle_alpha   90.00
_cell.angle_beta   90.00
_cell.angle_gamma   90.00
#
_symmetry.space_group_name_H-M   'P 1'
#
loop_
_entity.id
_entity.type
_entity.pdbx_description
1 polymer ?
#
loop_
_entity_poly.entity_id
_entity_poly.type
_entity_poly.pdbx_seq_one_letter_code
_entity_poly.pdbx_strand_id
1 'polypeptide(L)'
;MPFLSIAQIVRQITTRPTLLQGLVVSALIWAGIYLPGLGSVELKHEEPRRALPAVHMIATGDWLVPRVGEVPYLRKPPLLNWLIAGTFELTGGRSEWAVRFPSVLATLALALGIVIFGQRWLGRLGGLIASIFFLTNLAVLESGRLAELEAVYIGLTGLALVIWLAQWYSGISGLRLWLWPAILLALGLLTKGPTHLIFFYGVIIPVLVRGKDLQLLARPAHGLALLLMLAIFSLWAIPCSFAVGQHDPLGVWQFWMHQITSRASEAEAFRVQTWLLNFPQTLKNFLPWTPLLILLWTSGIERPGAGPVTRETTADRFRAEAIFYGARLGMVITCLLMCLLPSGSPRYIYPLFVIPCLLLAQVFVQGKTNSLTRGCLKWWHWINALLLVAGALAVVAIPFIAGISPRSFVGMVIGIAITILAWMIYRLPKEDLRPVDLAARAAMITGLVVAAGMITYGAAIVPRVDAFTTNGFREVAARIRHELPAGASLWVQENEYRPFWYYLEPDVRYFLSVSDIPSDARYFLLPEAAAPAFAADSRLADRHLHLLAPVVDGEKQRFEILGEK
;
A
#
# COMPACT_ATOMS: atom_id res chain seq x y z
N MET A 1 -13.29 -31.06 -26.64
CA MET A 1 -12.05 -31.05 -25.81
C MET A 1 -12.36 -31.80 -24.54
N PRO A 2 -11.58 -32.82 -24.12
CA PRO A 2 -11.83 -33.49 -22.85
C PRO A 2 -11.60 -32.47 -21.71
N PHE A 3 -12.54 -32.37 -20.78
CA PHE A 3 -12.39 -31.54 -19.59
C PHE A 3 -11.20 -32.05 -18.77
N LEU A 4 -10.17 -31.23 -18.62
CA LEU A 4 -9.06 -31.55 -17.74
C LEU A 4 -9.59 -31.69 -16.32
N SER A 5 -9.13 -32.72 -15.59
CA SER A 5 -9.45 -32.82 -14.15
C SER A 5 -8.85 -31.63 -13.38
N ILE A 6 -9.46 -31.28 -12.24
CA ILE A 6 -8.94 -30.21 -11.36
C ILE A 6 -7.46 -30.45 -11.03
N ALA A 7 -7.08 -31.70 -10.76
CA ALA A 7 -5.69 -32.08 -10.49
C ALA A 7 -4.75 -31.79 -11.67
N GLN A 8 -5.19 -32.01 -12.90
CA GLN A 8 -4.40 -31.70 -14.10
C GLN A 8 -4.25 -30.19 -14.29
N ILE A 9 -5.34 -29.41 -14.10
CA ILE A 9 -5.28 -27.94 -14.16
C ILE A 9 -4.30 -27.40 -13.12
N VAL A 10 -4.41 -27.85 -11.87
CA VAL A 10 -3.51 -27.41 -10.78
C VAL A 10 -2.07 -27.81 -11.06
N ARG A 11 -1.83 -29.04 -11.54
CA ARG A 11 -0.47 -29.47 -11.94
C ARG A 11 0.08 -28.57 -13.03
N GLN A 12 -0.71 -28.25 -14.06
CA GLN A 12 -0.30 -27.33 -15.14
C GLN A 12 0.07 -25.94 -14.58
N ILE A 13 -0.79 -25.34 -13.75
CA ILE A 13 -0.55 -24.01 -13.17
C ILE A 13 0.71 -24.00 -12.31
N THR A 14 0.97 -25.06 -11.54
CA THR A 14 2.14 -25.14 -10.63
C THR A 14 3.43 -25.59 -11.30
N THR A 15 3.43 -25.95 -12.57
CA THR A 15 4.64 -26.38 -13.30
C THR A 15 4.90 -25.56 -14.55
N ARG A 16 3.86 -25.26 -15.33
CA ARG A 16 3.97 -24.57 -16.63
C ARG A 16 2.74 -23.67 -16.87
N PRO A 17 2.52 -22.62 -16.04
CA PRO A 17 1.39 -21.73 -16.23
C PRO A 17 1.48 -21.00 -17.57
N THR A 18 0.32 -20.74 -18.19
CA THR A 18 0.22 -19.70 -19.20
C THR A 18 0.27 -18.33 -18.54
N LEU A 19 0.55 -17.27 -19.31
CA LEU A 19 0.50 -15.91 -18.76
C LEU A 19 -0.88 -15.59 -18.18
N LEU A 20 -1.94 -15.93 -18.91
CA LEU A 20 -3.32 -15.71 -18.46
C LEU A 20 -3.61 -16.44 -17.14
N GLN A 21 -3.19 -17.70 -17.01
CA GLN A 21 -3.34 -18.44 -15.74
C GLN A 21 -2.60 -17.76 -14.59
N GLY A 22 -1.36 -17.28 -14.81
CA GLY A 22 -0.61 -16.52 -13.80
C GLY A 22 -1.33 -15.24 -13.37
N LEU A 23 -1.87 -14.49 -14.32
CA LEU A 23 -2.63 -13.27 -14.05
C LEU A 23 -3.93 -13.57 -13.28
N VAL A 24 -4.70 -14.56 -13.72
CA VAL A 24 -5.97 -14.96 -13.08
C VAL A 24 -5.73 -15.45 -11.65
N VAL A 25 -4.72 -16.31 -11.43
CA VAL A 25 -4.40 -16.81 -10.09
C VAL A 25 -3.98 -15.68 -9.16
N SER A 26 -3.10 -14.77 -9.63
CA SER A 26 -2.70 -13.59 -8.84
C SER A 26 -3.88 -12.68 -8.52
N ALA A 27 -4.78 -12.43 -9.48
CA ALA A 27 -5.98 -11.63 -9.28
C ALA A 27 -6.98 -12.28 -8.31
N LEU A 28 -7.16 -13.60 -8.37
CA LEU A 28 -8.05 -14.33 -7.45
C LEU A 28 -7.49 -14.34 -6.02
N ILE A 29 -6.19 -14.57 -5.84
CA ILE A 29 -5.54 -14.49 -4.52
C ILE A 29 -5.66 -13.06 -3.99
N TRP A 30 -5.36 -12.05 -4.80
CA TRP A 30 -5.54 -10.66 -4.45
C TRP A 30 -6.99 -10.35 -4.02
N ALA A 31 -7.98 -10.75 -4.82
CA ALA A 31 -9.38 -10.51 -4.51
C ALA A 31 -9.80 -11.14 -3.18
N GLY A 32 -9.37 -12.40 -2.93
CA GLY A 32 -9.63 -13.09 -1.66
C GLY A 32 -8.96 -12.45 -0.44
N ILE A 33 -7.84 -11.76 -0.62
CA ILE A 33 -7.10 -11.12 0.47
C ILE A 33 -7.57 -9.68 0.71
N TYR A 34 -7.74 -8.88 -0.34
CA TYR A 34 -7.86 -7.42 -0.22
C TYR A 34 -9.28 -6.90 -0.26
N LEU A 35 -10.24 -7.61 -0.88
CA LEU A 35 -11.62 -7.14 -0.99
C LEU A 35 -12.53 -7.45 0.23
N PRO A 36 -12.38 -8.60 0.95
CA PRO A 36 -13.33 -8.94 1.99
C PRO A 36 -13.36 -7.92 3.14
N GLY A 37 -14.54 -7.40 3.45
CA GLY A 37 -14.75 -6.45 4.54
C GLY A 37 -14.09 -5.08 4.34
N LEU A 38 -13.69 -4.69 3.12
CA LEU A 38 -12.94 -3.46 2.86
C LEU A 38 -13.68 -2.19 3.30
N GLY A 39 -15.01 -2.12 3.13
CA GLY A 39 -15.84 -0.98 3.52
C GLY A 39 -16.60 -1.17 4.84
N SER A 40 -16.31 -2.21 5.61
CA SER A 40 -17.12 -2.53 6.79
C SER A 40 -16.69 -1.79 8.05
N VAL A 41 -15.45 -1.32 8.13
CA VAL A 41 -14.88 -0.62 9.30
C VAL A 41 -14.72 0.86 8.98
N GLU A 42 -14.96 1.71 9.96
CA GLU A 42 -14.67 3.15 9.90
C GLU A 42 -13.26 3.46 9.39
N LEU A 43 -13.08 4.64 8.82
CA LEU A 43 -11.74 5.11 8.45
C LEU A 43 -10.89 5.29 9.71
N LYS A 44 -9.63 4.86 9.64
CA LYS A 44 -8.70 4.83 10.78
C LYS A 44 -7.45 5.67 10.50
N HIS A 45 -6.79 6.08 11.57
CA HIS A 45 -5.49 6.75 11.52
C HIS A 45 -5.47 7.96 10.56
N GLU A 46 -4.68 7.88 9.50
CA GLU A 46 -4.53 8.94 8.50
C GLU A 46 -5.54 8.86 7.35
N GLU A 47 -6.39 7.81 7.29
CA GLU A 47 -7.34 7.62 6.18
C GLU A 47 -8.31 8.80 6.03
N PRO A 48 -8.96 9.32 7.10
CA PRO A 48 -9.86 10.47 6.98
C PRO A 48 -9.12 11.71 6.47
N ARG A 49 -7.88 11.93 6.90
CA ARG A 49 -7.05 13.04 6.43
C ARG A 49 -6.73 12.95 4.93
N ARG A 50 -6.73 11.74 4.36
CA ARG A 50 -6.58 11.54 2.91
C ARG A 50 -7.90 11.70 2.16
N ALA A 51 -9.01 11.35 2.80
CA ALA A 51 -10.34 11.43 2.20
C ALA A 51 -10.93 12.84 2.21
N LEU A 52 -10.68 13.65 3.24
CA LEU A 52 -11.23 15.00 3.37
C LEU A 52 -10.87 15.93 2.20
N PRO A 53 -9.62 16.01 1.71
CA PRO A 53 -9.34 16.78 0.51
C PRO A 53 -10.11 16.30 -0.72
N ALA A 54 -10.35 14.99 -0.84
CA ALA A 54 -11.18 14.45 -1.92
C ALA A 54 -12.66 14.89 -1.80
N VAL A 55 -13.20 14.93 -0.58
CA VAL A 55 -14.54 15.46 -0.31
C VAL A 55 -14.62 16.93 -0.71
N HIS A 56 -13.61 17.74 -0.32
CA HIS A 56 -13.54 19.15 -0.69
C HIS A 56 -13.48 19.36 -2.21
N MET A 57 -12.64 18.57 -2.91
CA MET A 57 -12.51 18.62 -4.38
C MET A 57 -13.85 18.40 -5.08
N ILE A 58 -14.63 17.40 -4.63
CA ILE A 58 -15.96 17.11 -5.19
C ILE A 58 -16.96 18.23 -4.88
N ALA A 59 -16.94 18.75 -3.65
CA ALA A 59 -17.89 19.75 -3.22
C ALA A 59 -17.67 21.12 -3.88
N THR A 60 -16.42 21.51 -4.13
CA THR A 60 -16.06 22.83 -4.64
C THR A 60 -15.65 22.85 -6.13
N GLY A 61 -15.29 21.68 -6.70
CA GLY A 61 -14.69 21.61 -8.02
C GLY A 61 -13.21 22.03 -8.06
N ASP A 62 -12.59 22.40 -6.91
CA ASP A 62 -11.16 22.73 -6.83
C ASP A 62 -10.32 21.47 -6.67
N TRP A 63 -9.85 20.92 -7.79
CA TRP A 63 -8.95 19.76 -7.84
C TRP A 63 -7.47 20.13 -7.72
N LEU A 64 -7.16 21.43 -7.79
CA LEU A 64 -5.78 21.89 -7.83
C LEU A 64 -5.16 21.95 -6.44
N VAL A 65 -5.86 22.56 -5.48
CA VAL A 65 -5.38 22.77 -4.12
C VAL A 65 -6.05 21.78 -3.17
N PRO A 66 -5.33 20.74 -2.68
CA PRO A 66 -5.87 19.89 -1.62
C PRO A 66 -6.15 20.73 -0.37
N ARG A 67 -7.35 20.63 0.19
CA ARG A 67 -7.72 21.33 1.42
C ARG A 67 -8.31 20.38 2.46
N VAL A 68 -8.07 20.67 3.71
CA VAL A 68 -8.83 20.13 4.84
C VAL A 68 -9.54 21.32 5.46
N GLY A 69 -10.86 21.35 5.31
CA GLY A 69 -11.59 22.59 5.55
C GLY A 69 -11.18 23.68 4.55
N GLU A 70 -10.97 24.90 5.04
CA GLU A 70 -10.52 26.04 4.21
C GLU A 70 -8.98 26.11 4.07
N VAL A 71 -8.23 25.33 4.86
CA VAL A 71 -6.76 25.40 4.89
C VAL A 71 -6.13 24.50 3.83
N PRO A 72 -5.20 25.03 2.99
CA PRO A 72 -4.44 24.23 2.06
C PRO A 72 -3.65 23.11 2.73
N TYR A 73 -3.87 21.88 2.30
CA TYR A 73 -3.19 20.70 2.83
C TYR A 73 -1.99 20.32 1.95
N LEU A 74 -0.89 21.04 2.08
CA LEU A 74 0.31 20.82 1.26
C LEU A 74 1.31 19.81 1.86
N ARG A 75 1.02 19.21 3.03
CA ARG A 75 1.92 18.22 3.66
C ARG A 75 2.19 17.00 2.79
N LYS A 76 1.29 16.70 1.88
CA LYS A 76 1.41 15.63 0.89
C LYS A 76 0.89 16.08 -0.46
N PRO A 77 1.51 15.65 -1.58
CA PRO A 77 0.99 15.91 -2.91
C PRO A 77 -0.36 15.19 -3.15
N PRO A 78 -1.13 15.59 -4.19
CA PRO A 78 -2.55 15.31 -4.30
C PRO A 78 -2.93 13.96 -4.91
N LEU A 79 -2.01 13.15 -5.42
CA LEU A 79 -2.36 11.99 -6.25
C LEU A 79 -3.36 11.05 -5.56
N LEU A 80 -3.14 10.72 -4.28
CA LEU A 80 -4.08 9.85 -3.56
C LEU A 80 -5.45 10.52 -3.38
N ASN A 81 -5.47 11.85 -3.12
CA ASN A 81 -6.73 12.59 -3.00
C ASN A 81 -7.50 12.58 -4.34
N TRP A 82 -6.81 12.79 -5.48
CA TRP A 82 -7.41 12.69 -6.82
C TRP A 82 -7.97 11.30 -7.10
N LEU A 83 -7.22 10.25 -6.75
CA LEU A 83 -7.68 8.87 -6.94
C LEU A 83 -8.92 8.57 -6.07
N ILE A 84 -8.97 9.04 -4.83
CA ILE A 84 -10.14 8.89 -3.94
C ILE A 84 -11.32 9.69 -4.51
N ALA A 85 -11.13 10.96 -4.89
CA ALA A 85 -12.16 11.77 -5.50
C ALA A 85 -12.71 11.15 -6.78
N GLY A 86 -11.83 10.67 -7.67
CA GLY A 86 -12.24 9.94 -8.87
C GLY A 86 -13.03 8.67 -8.55
N THR A 87 -12.71 7.97 -7.45
CA THR A 87 -13.51 6.82 -7.01
C THR A 87 -14.89 7.24 -6.50
N PHE A 88 -15.01 8.37 -5.80
CA PHE A 88 -16.30 8.93 -5.37
C PHE A 88 -17.19 9.26 -6.57
N GLU A 89 -16.64 9.92 -7.59
CA GLU A 89 -17.36 10.21 -8.84
C GLU A 89 -17.83 8.94 -9.55
N LEU A 90 -16.94 7.94 -9.67
CA LEU A 90 -17.26 6.68 -10.36
C LEU A 90 -18.31 5.84 -9.62
N THR A 91 -18.33 5.89 -8.29
CA THR A 91 -19.25 5.08 -7.47
C THR A 91 -20.53 5.82 -7.06
N GLY A 92 -20.58 7.13 -7.26
CA GLY A 92 -21.68 8.00 -6.83
C GLY A 92 -21.82 8.10 -5.30
N GLY A 93 -20.76 7.77 -4.53
CA GLY A 93 -20.84 7.77 -3.07
C GLY A 93 -19.49 7.81 -2.35
N ARG A 94 -19.53 8.23 -1.08
CA ARG A 94 -18.37 8.41 -0.20
C ARG A 94 -18.29 7.29 0.83
N SER A 95 -18.30 6.03 0.39
CA SER A 95 -18.15 4.89 1.29
C SER A 95 -16.67 4.67 1.65
N GLU A 96 -16.38 4.03 2.78
CA GLU A 96 -15.03 3.63 3.18
C GLU A 96 -14.38 2.69 2.18
N TRP A 97 -15.21 1.90 1.48
CA TRP A 97 -14.76 1.08 0.35
C TRP A 97 -14.17 1.96 -0.77
N ALA A 98 -14.89 3.02 -1.14
CA ALA A 98 -14.46 3.94 -2.20
C ALA A 98 -13.16 4.67 -1.82
N VAL A 99 -13.00 5.04 -0.54
CA VAL A 99 -11.76 5.66 -0.02
C VAL A 99 -10.57 4.71 -0.13
N ARG A 100 -10.75 3.40 0.15
CA ARG A 100 -9.67 2.39 0.17
C ARG A 100 -9.37 1.78 -1.20
N PHE A 101 -10.28 1.90 -2.15
CA PHE A 101 -10.17 1.25 -3.45
C PHE A 101 -8.89 1.60 -4.24
N PRO A 102 -8.41 2.85 -4.28
CA PRO A 102 -7.15 3.18 -4.95
C PRO A 102 -5.93 2.40 -4.42
N SER A 103 -5.85 2.20 -3.11
CA SER A 103 -4.79 1.43 -2.46
C SER A 103 -4.83 -0.04 -2.85
N VAL A 104 -6.03 -0.62 -2.83
CA VAL A 104 -6.26 -2.02 -3.20
C VAL A 104 -5.95 -2.23 -4.69
N LEU A 105 -6.34 -1.29 -5.56
CA LEU A 105 -6.04 -1.34 -6.99
C LEU A 105 -4.53 -1.23 -7.27
N ALA A 106 -3.81 -0.40 -6.51
CA ALA A 106 -2.34 -0.28 -6.66
C ALA A 106 -1.62 -1.59 -6.31
N THR A 107 -2.09 -2.35 -5.30
CA THR A 107 -1.54 -3.68 -4.98
C THR A 107 -1.80 -4.68 -6.10
N LEU A 108 -2.99 -4.67 -6.72
CA LEU A 108 -3.28 -5.50 -7.90
C LEU A 108 -2.38 -5.15 -9.07
N ALA A 109 -2.27 -3.86 -9.38
CA ALA A 109 -1.46 -3.40 -10.51
C ALA A 109 0.00 -3.86 -10.39
N LEU A 110 0.61 -3.78 -9.19
CA LEU A 110 1.97 -4.27 -8.97
C LEU A 110 2.03 -5.80 -9.04
N ALA A 111 1.08 -6.53 -8.44
CA ALA A 111 1.05 -7.99 -8.50
C ALA A 111 0.96 -8.50 -9.95
N LEU A 112 0.10 -7.91 -10.77
CA LEU A 112 -0.01 -8.24 -12.20
C LEU A 112 1.23 -7.78 -12.98
N GLY A 113 1.79 -6.61 -12.64
CA GLY A 113 3.05 -6.12 -13.20
C GLY A 113 4.21 -7.07 -12.95
N ILE A 114 4.31 -7.65 -11.75
CA ILE A 114 5.31 -8.68 -11.42
C ILE A 114 5.14 -9.92 -12.33
N VAL A 115 3.91 -10.38 -12.56
CA VAL A 115 3.65 -11.53 -13.47
C VAL A 115 4.02 -11.18 -14.92
N ILE A 116 3.59 -10.01 -15.41
CA ILE A 116 3.78 -9.60 -16.81
C ILE A 116 5.26 -9.32 -17.11
N PHE A 117 5.91 -8.56 -16.30
CA PHE A 117 7.27 -8.08 -16.55
C PHE A 117 8.33 -9.01 -15.95
N GLY A 118 8.10 -9.55 -14.75
CA GLY A 118 9.00 -10.47 -14.08
C GLY A 118 9.24 -11.76 -14.85
N GLN A 119 8.25 -12.24 -15.64
CA GLN A 119 8.41 -13.44 -16.45
C GLN A 119 9.59 -13.37 -17.44
N ARG A 120 10.07 -12.17 -17.81
CA ARG A 120 11.14 -12.01 -18.79
C ARG A 120 12.46 -12.64 -18.35
N TRP A 121 12.78 -12.58 -17.05
CA TRP A 121 13.99 -13.21 -16.50
C TRP A 121 13.70 -14.34 -15.49
N LEU A 122 12.49 -14.37 -14.89
CA LEU A 122 12.09 -15.41 -13.93
C LEU A 122 11.30 -16.55 -14.60
N GLY A 123 10.90 -16.38 -15.86
CA GLY A 123 9.91 -17.24 -16.49
C GLY A 123 8.51 -17.06 -15.87
N ARG A 124 7.50 -17.66 -16.49
CA ARG A 124 6.09 -17.47 -16.07
C ARG A 124 5.83 -17.95 -14.64
N LEU A 125 6.42 -19.08 -14.26
CA LEU A 125 6.25 -19.66 -12.94
C LEU A 125 6.92 -18.80 -11.87
N GLY A 126 8.14 -18.28 -12.14
CA GLY A 126 8.84 -17.38 -11.22
C GLY A 126 8.11 -16.05 -11.03
N GLY A 127 7.53 -15.48 -12.10
CA GLY A 127 6.68 -14.30 -12.00
C GLY A 127 5.45 -14.52 -11.12
N LEU A 128 4.79 -15.68 -11.24
CA LEU A 128 3.67 -16.05 -10.36
C LEU A 128 4.09 -16.20 -8.90
N ILE A 129 5.20 -16.89 -8.63
CA ILE A 129 5.74 -17.06 -7.27
C ILE A 129 6.03 -15.69 -6.64
N ALA A 130 6.74 -14.81 -7.36
CA ALA A 130 7.08 -13.48 -6.88
C ALA A 130 5.83 -12.62 -6.58
N SER A 131 4.80 -12.71 -7.43
CA SER A 131 3.51 -12.03 -7.23
C SER A 131 2.81 -12.52 -5.96
N ILE A 132 2.79 -13.83 -5.70
CA ILE A 132 2.19 -14.38 -4.47
C ILE A 132 3.00 -13.95 -3.23
N PHE A 133 4.33 -13.98 -3.29
CA PHE A 133 5.18 -13.47 -2.20
C PHE A 133 4.88 -12.00 -1.90
N PHE A 134 4.69 -11.19 -2.93
CA PHE A 134 4.32 -9.79 -2.77
C PHE A 134 2.94 -9.64 -2.11
N LEU A 135 1.92 -10.34 -2.60
CA LEU A 135 0.55 -10.23 -2.09
C LEU A 135 0.37 -10.72 -0.65
N THR A 136 1.23 -11.60 -0.17
CA THR A 136 1.06 -12.30 1.11
C THR A 136 2.06 -11.88 2.19
N ASN A 137 2.97 -10.93 1.93
CA ASN A 137 3.80 -10.39 2.99
C ASN A 137 3.02 -9.42 3.88
N LEU A 138 3.35 -9.39 5.17
CA LEU A 138 2.60 -8.67 6.20
C LEU A 138 2.48 -7.17 5.91
N ALA A 139 3.56 -6.53 5.45
CA ALA A 139 3.54 -5.10 5.16
C ALA A 139 2.52 -4.72 4.08
N VAL A 140 2.42 -5.54 3.01
CA VAL A 140 1.46 -5.29 1.94
C VAL A 140 0.04 -5.68 2.38
N LEU A 141 -0.11 -6.73 3.22
CA LEU A 141 -1.39 -7.08 3.83
C LEU A 141 -1.97 -5.94 4.66
N GLU A 142 -1.12 -5.31 5.49
CA GLU A 142 -1.54 -4.20 6.36
C GLU A 142 -1.79 -2.92 5.55
N SER A 143 -0.80 -2.46 4.77
CA SER A 143 -0.88 -1.19 4.06
C SER A 143 -1.80 -1.20 2.84
N GLY A 144 -1.90 -2.34 2.16
CA GLY A 144 -2.66 -2.47 0.91
C GLY A 144 -4.18 -2.35 1.07
N ARG A 145 -4.70 -2.43 2.29
CA ARG A 145 -6.14 -2.33 2.61
C ARG A 145 -6.53 -0.99 3.22
N LEU A 146 -5.58 -0.10 3.46
CA LEU A 146 -5.80 1.21 4.07
C LEU A 146 -5.67 2.31 3.02
N ALA A 147 -6.47 3.36 3.16
CA ALA A 147 -6.36 4.57 2.33
C ALA A 147 -5.19 5.43 2.79
N GLU A 148 -4.02 4.80 2.93
CA GLU A 148 -2.76 5.47 3.23
C GLU A 148 -1.89 5.55 1.96
N LEU A 149 -0.90 6.43 2.00
CA LEU A 149 -0.03 6.67 0.83
C LEU A 149 0.81 5.45 0.46
N GLU A 150 1.08 4.58 1.44
CA GLU A 150 2.02 3.47 1.35
C GLU A 150 1.69 2.52 0.20
N ALA A 151 0.44 2.09 0.06
CA ALA A 151 0.06 1.13 -0.99
C ALA A 151 0.27 1.67 -2.40
N VAL A 152 -0.18 2.90 -2.66
CA VAL A 152 0.00 3.56 -3.96
C VAL A 152 1.49 3.80 -4.24
N TYR A 153 2.24 4.21 -3.23
CA TYR A 153 3.66 4.48 -3.32
C TYR A 153 4.50 3.21 -3.57
N ILE A 154 4.15 2.09 -2.89
CA ILE A 154 4.71 0.76 -3.15
C ILE A 154 4.38 0.31 -4.58
N GLY A 155 3.11 0.48 -4.99
CA GLY A 155 2.64 0.12 -6.32
C GLY A 155 3.42 0.81 -7.44
N LEU A 156 3.53 2.15 -7.36
CA LEU A 156 4.22 2.95 -8.36
C LEU A 156 5.72 2.69 -8.40
N THR A 157 6.38 2.68 -7.23
CA THR A 157 7.83 2.43 -7.14
C THR A 157 8.17 1.00 -7.58
N GLY A 158 7.37 0.03 -7.13
CA GLY A 158 7.56 -1.38 -7.49
C GLY A 158 7.36 -1.62 -8.98
N LEU A 159 6.32 -1.04 -9.60
CA LEU A 159 6.12 -1.11 -11.05
C LEU A 159 7.27 -0.48 -11.82
N ALA A 160 7.75 0.70 -11.39
CA ALA A 160 8.90 1.34 -12.02
C ALA A 160 10.13 0.43 -12.01
N LEU A 161 10.43 -0.21 -10.85
CA LEU A 161 11.53 -1.16 -10.69
C LEU A 161 11.36 -2.39 -11.58
N VAL A 162 10.19 -3.03 -11.53
CA VAL A 162 9.94 -4.29 -12.28
C VAL A 162 9.98 -4.05 -13.79
N ILE A 163 9.39 -2.94 -14.27
CA ILE A 163 9.41 -2.56 -15.69
C ILE A 163 10.85 -2.27 -16.13
N TRP A 164 11.59 -1.48 -15.34
CA TRP A 164 12.97 -1.13 -15.67
C TRP A 164 13.87 -2.37 -15.74
N LEU A 165 13.81 -3.25 -14.72
CA LEU A 165 14.59 -4.48 -14.68
C LEU A 165 14.26 -5.40 -15.86
N ALA A 166 12.97 -5.54 -16.20
CA ALA A 166 12.53 -6.35 -17.33
C ALA A 166 12.99 -5.80 -18.68
N GLN A 167 12.95 -4.49 -18.86
CA GLN A 167 13.39 -3.82 -20.09
C GLN A 167 14.92 -3.91 -20.23
N TRP A 168 15.65 -3.65 -19.14
CA TRP A 168 17.11 -3.75 -19.14
C TRP A 168 17.57 -5.20 -19.42
N TYR A 169 16.93 -6.20 -18.77
CA TYR A 169 17.18 -7.62 -19.05
C TYR A 169 16.97 -7.95 -20.52
N SER A 170 15.93 -7.43 -21.14
CA SER A 170 15.62 -7.64 -22.56
C SER A 170 16.49 -6.85 -23.52
N GLY A 171 17.52 -6.11 -23.05
CA GLY A 171 18.40 -5.31 -23.90
C GLY A 171 17.79 -4.04 -24.45
N ILE A 172 16.63 -3.61 -23.94
CA ILE A 172 16.02 -2.34 -24.32
C ILE A 172 16.86 -1.20 -23.80
N SER A 173 17.10 -0.19 -24.64
CA SER A 173 17.94 0.97 -24.35
C SER A 173 17.27 2.27 -24.83
N GLY A 174 17.96 3.40 -24.61
CA GLY A 174 17.44 4.70 -24.99
C GLY A 174 16.23 5.13 -24.18
N LEU A 175 15.37 5.96 -24.74
CA LEU A 175 14.22 6.52 -24.03
C LEU A 175 13.20 5.43 -23.62
N ARG A 176 13.07 4.34 -24.37
CA ARG A 176 12.16 3.23 -24.06
C ARG A 176 12.48 2.57 -22.70
N LEU A 177 13.76 2.54 -22.29
CA LEU A 177 14.18 2.01 -20.99
C LEU A 177 13.66 2.86 -19.83
N TRP A 178 13.57 4.17 -20.02
CA TRP A 178 13.34 5.15 -18.95
C TRP A 178 11.94 5.73 -18.91
N LEU A 179 11.21 5.71 -20.04
CA LEU A 179 9.93 6.42 -20.21
C LEU A 179 8.88 5.98 -19.17
N TRP A 180 8.55 4.70 -19.12
CA TRP A 180 7.54 4.20 -18.18
C TRP A 180 7.97 4.34 -16.72
N PRO A 181 9.22 3.97 -16.33
CA PRO A 181 9.72 4.27 -15.00
C PRO A 181 9.61 5.76 -14.65
N ALA A 182 9.97 6.70 -15.56
CA ALA A 182 9.89 8.12 -15.29
C ALA A 182 8.45 8.60 -15.00
N ILE A 183 7.47 8.13 -15.78
CA ILE A 183 6.04 8.44 -15.53
C ILE A 183 5.61 7.91 -14.16
N LEU A 184 5.93 6.66 -13.84
CA LEU A 184 5.57 6.06 -12.54
C LEU A 184 6.26 6.76 -11.37
N LEU A 185 7.52 7.16 -11.53
CA LEU A 185 8.25 7.94 -10.53
C LEU A 185 7.69 9.36 -10.40
N ALA A 186 7.22 9.98 -11.49
CA ALA A 186 6.52 11.27 -11.43
C ALA A 186 5.22 11.18 -10.61
N LEU A 187 4.44 10.12 -10.83
CA LEU A 187 3.26 9.83 -10.01
C LEU A 187 3.65 9.53 -8.56
N GLY A 188 4.79 8.88 -8.32
CA GLY A 188 5.37 8.71 -7.00
C GLY A 188 5.70 10.04 -6.31
N LEU A 189 6.27 11.03 -7.05
CA LEU A 189 6.45 12.40 -6.56
C LEU A 189 5.12 13.01 -6.14
N LEU A 190 4.08 12.87 -6.96
CA LEU A 190 2.72 13.34 -6.68
C LEU A 190 2.01 12.57 -5.54
N THR A 191 2.60 11.49 -5.02
CA THR A 191 2.05 10.71 -3.89
C THR A 191 2.67 11.12 -2.56
N LYS A 192 4.01 11.06 -2.45
CA LYS A 192 4.71 11.19 -1.14
C LYS A 192 6.00 11.99 -1.21
N GLY A 193 6.34 12.53 -2.38
CA GLY A 193 7.60 13.25 -2.61
C GLY A 193 8.75 12.33 -3.04
N PRO A 194 10.02 12.83 -3.04
CA PRO A 194 11.12 12.23 -3.80
C PRO A 194 11.78 10.99 -3.17
N THR A 195 11.40 10.58 -1.97
CA THR A 195 12.07 9.48 -1.23
C THR A 195 12.13 8.17 -2.02
N HIS A 196 11.15 7.90 -2.90
CA HIS A 196 11.13 6.69 -3.73
C HIS A 196 12.25 6.61 -4.76
N LEU A 197 12.86 7.74 -5.10
CA LEU A 197 14.05 7.76 -5.97
C LEU A 197 15.24 7.04 -5.29
N ILE A 198 15.34 7.12 -3.96
CA ILE A 198 16.36 6.38 -3.19
C ILE A 198 16.18 4.88 -3.39
N PHE A 199 14.95 4.39 -3.37
CA PHE A 199 14.66 2.96 -3.60
C PHE A 199 14.93 2.56 -5.05
N PHE A 200 14.49 3.38 -6.00
CA PHE A 200 14.68 3.10 -7.41
C PHE A 200 16.18 3.07 -7.78
N TYR A 201 16.90 4.16 -7.53
CA TYR A 201 18.33 4.26 -7.85
C TYR A 201 19.19 3.38 -6.95
N GLY A 202 18.82 3.20 -5.70
CA GLY A 202 19.52 2.29 -4.79
C GLY A 202 19.53 0.85 -5.28
N VAL A 203 18.52 0.43 -6.06
CA VAL A 203 18.49 -0.90 -6.68
C VAL A 203 19.14 -0.90 -8.06
N ILE A 204 18.82 0.05 -8.94
CA ILE A 204 19.29 -0.02 -10.33
C ILE A 204 20.77 0.32 -10.50
N ILE A 205 21.34 1.20 -9.66
CA ILE A 205 22.77 1.55 -9.77
C ILE A 205 23.66 0.31 -9.54
N PRO A 206 23.49 -0.47 -8.45
CA PRO A 206 24.27 -1.71 -8.28
C PRO A 206 24.03 -2.74 -9.39
N VAL A 207 22.81 -2.81 -9.96
CA VAL A 207 22.54 -3.66 -11.13
C VAL A 207 23.33 -3.19 -12.34
N LEU A 208 23.35 -1.89 -12.62
CA LEU A 208 24.11 -1.30 -13.74
C LEU A 208 25.63 -1.46 -13.57
N VAL A 209 26.14 -1.31 -12.34
CA VAL A 209 27.56 -1.57 -12.02
C VAL A 209 27.91 -3.02 -12.33
N ARG A 210 27.11 -3.98 -11.86
CA ARG A 210 27.31 -5.41 -12.13
C ARG A 210 27.16 -5.75 -13.60
N GLY A 211 26.20 -5.13 -14.28
CA GLY A 211 25.94 -5.27 -15.70
C GLY A 211 26.94 -4.53 -16.61
N LYS A 212 27.88 -3.77 -16.04
CA LYS A 212 28.84 -2.92 -16.78
C LYS A 212 28.15 -1.87 -17.71
N ASP A 213 26.96 -1.43 -17.33
CA ASP A 213 26.10 -0.53 -18.11
C ASP A 213 25.88 0.83 -17.42
N LEU A 214 26.77 1.21 -16.48
CA LEU A 214 26.61 2.44 -15.68
C LEU A 214 26.51 3.71 -16.56
N GLN A 215 27.12 3.68 -17.76
CA GLN A 215 27.03 4.74 -18.75
C GLN A 215 25.58 5.09 -19.19
N LEU A 216 24.62 4.19 -18.98
CA LEU A 216 23.21 4.45 -19.28
C LEU A 216 22.65 5.63 -18.48
N LEU A 217 23.19 5.91 -17.29
CA LEU A 217 22.83 7.06 -16.46
C LEU A 217 23.34 8.41 -17.05
N ALA A 218 24.43 8.38 -17.81
CA ALA A 218 24.98 9.57 -18.44
C ALA A 218 24.38 9.86 -19.84
N ARG A 219 23.54 8.96 -20.37
CA ARG A 219 22.95 9.13 -21.70
C ARG A 219 21.83 10.19 -21.70
N PRO A 220 21.68 10.98 -22.79
CA PRO A 220 20.63 12.00 -22.89
C PRO A 220 19.21 11.46 -22.62
N ALA A 221 18.94 10.19 -23.00
CA ALA A 221 17.66 9.54 -22.74
C ALA A 221 17.27 9.48 -21.25
N HIS A 222 18.24 9.29 -20.35
CA HIS A 222 18.00 9.34 -18.92
C HIS A 222 17.73 10.77 -18.46
N GLY A 223 18.52 11.75 -18.93
CA GLY A 223 18.27 13.17 -18.65
C GLY A 223 16.88 13.64 -19.09
N LEU A 224 16.44 13.25 -20.30
CA LEU A 224 15.09 13.53 -20.80
C LEU A 224 13.99 12.88 -19.93
N ALA A 225 14.23 11.68 -19.44
CA ALA A 225 13.30 11.00 -18.54
C ALA A 225 13.17 11.71 -17.17
N LEU A 226 14.29 12.21 -16.63
CA LEU A 226 14.27 13.05 -15.42
C LEU A 226 13.53 14.36 -15.65
N LEU A 227 13.78 15.02 -16.79
CA LEU A 227 13.05 16.25 -17.17
C LEU A 227 11.55 15.98 -17.30
N LEU A 228 11.16 14.87 -17.92
CA LEU A 228 9.75 14.45 -18.01
C LEU A 228 9.14 14.25 -16.62
N MET A 229 9.84 13.54 -15.73
CA MET A 229 9.38 13.31 -14.34
C MET A 229 9.16 14.65 -13.61
N LEU A 230 10.12 15.57 -13.71
CA LEU A 230 10.02 16.90 -13.10
C LEU A 230 8.91 17.73 -13.75
N ALA A 231 8.76 17.68 -15.07
CA ALA A 231 7.71 18.39 -15.78
C ALA A 231 6.31 17.94 -15.34
N ILE A 232 6.06 16.62 -15.25
CA ILE A 232 4.78 16.09 -14.77
C ILE A 232 4.47 16.58 -13.35
N PHE A 233 5.44 16.58 -12.44
CA PHE A 233 5.23 17.10 -11.08
C PHE A 233 4.98 18.61 -11.10
N SER A 234 5.72 19.37 -11.91
CA SER A 234 5.60 20.83 -12.02
C SER A 234 4.28 21.28 -12.62
N LEU A 235 3.63 20.47 -13.47
CA LEU A 235 2.27 20.73 -13.97
C LEU A 235 1.24 20.90 -12.85
N TRP A 236 1.46 20.28 -11.69
CA TRP A 236 0.66 20.51 -10.50
C TRP A 236 1.29 21.55 -9.58
N ALA A 237 2.57 21.43 -9.27
CA ALA A 237 3.22 22.21 -8.22
C ALA A 237 3.24 23.72 -8.53
N ILE A 238 3.47 24.11 -9.79
CA ILE A 238 3.51 25.52 -10.19
C ILE A 238 2.14 26.18 -10.10
N PRO A 239 1.05 25.66 -10.74
CA PRO A 239 -0.29 26.25 -10.59
C PRO A 239 -0.77 26.27 -9.14
N CYS A 240 -0.50 25.21 -8.37
CA CYS A 240 -0.84 25.13 -6.95
C CYS A 240 -0.14 26.24 -6.15
N SER A 241 1.13 26.53 -6.41
CA SER A 241 1.88 27.61 -5.74
C SER A 241 1.20 28.97 -5.93
N PHE A 242 0.75 29.29 -7.15
CA PHE A 242 0.03 30.53 -7.41
C PHE A 242 -1.34 30.56 -6.74
N ALA A 243 -2.07 29.44 -6.77
CA ALA A 243 -3.42 29.35 -6.20
C ALA A 243 -3.45 29.48 -4.67
N VAL A 244 -2.39 29.13 -3.97
CA VAL A 244 -2.28 29.31 -2.50
C VAL A 244 -1.75 30.68 -2.09
N GLY A 245 -1.71 31.65 -3.01
CA GLY A 245 -1.28 33.02 -2.73
C GLY A 245 0.24 33.21 -2.56
N GLN A 246 1.01 32.20 -2.84
CA GLN A 246 2.47 32.34 -2.96
C GLN A 246 2.77 32.85 -4.36
N HIS A 247 3.10 34.14 -4.49
CA HIS A 247 3.50 34.73 -5.78
C HIS A 247 4.81 34.17 -6.36
N ASP A 248 5.37 33.14 -5.70
CA ASP A 248 6.55 32.40 -6.13
C ASP A 248 6.13 31.07 -6.78
N PRO A 249 6.43 30.85 -8.08
CA PRO A 249 6.12 29.59 -8.77
C PRO A 249 6.84 28.37 -8.16
N LEU A 250 7.87 28.60 -7.35
CA LEU A 250 8.61 27.55 -6.63
C LEU A 250 8.12 27.34 -5.19
N GLY A 251 7.09 28.05 -4.73
CA GLY A 251 6.65 28.03 -3.34
C GLY A 251 6.32 26.61 -2.81
N VAL A 252 5.61 25.81 -3.62
CA VAL A 252 5.35 24.40 -3.25
C VAL A 252 6.66 23.59 -3.21
N TRP A 253 7.59 23.81 -4.12
CA TRP A 253 8.90 23.16 -4.12
C TRP A 253 9.73 23.57 -2.90
N GLN A 254 9.74 24.84 -2.54
CA GLN A 254 10.45 25.35 -1.36
C GLN A 254 9.85 24.77 -0.08
N PHE A 255 8.53 24.72 0.03
CA PHE A 255 7.83 24.07 1.15
C PHE A 255 8.26 22.59 1.30
N TRP A 256 8.33 21.85 0.19
CA TRP A 256 8.75 20.46 0.19
C TRP A 256 10.23 20.28 0.53
N MET A 257 11.08 21.12 -0.01
CA MET A 257 12.51 21.13 0.33
C MET A 257 12.72 21.45 1.81
N HIS A 258 11.99 22.42 2.35
CA HIS A 258 12.02 22.74 3.78
C HIS A 258 11.53 21.55 4.62
N GLN A 259 10.47 20.86 4.23
CA GLN A 259 10.02 19.64 4.93
C GLN A 259 11.06 18.52 4.94
N ILE A 260 11.86 18.39 3.89
CA ILE A 260 12.92 17.38 3.82
C ILE A 260 14.09 17.80 4.72
N THR A 261 14.51 19.06 4.63
CA THR A 261 15.65 19.58 5.41
C THR A 261 15.34 19.70 6.90
N SER A 262 14.14 20.16 7.28
CA SER A 262 13.74 20.26 8.68
C SER A 262 13.69 18.88 9.35
N ARG A 263 13.18 17.85 8.68
CA ARG A 263 13.23 16.49 9.21
C ARG A 263 14.65 15.94 9.37
N ALA A 264 15.59 16.42 8.58
CA ALA A 264 16.99 16.06 8.73
C ALA A 264 17.68 16.86 9.87
N SER A 265 17.23 18.09 10.13
CA SER A 265 17.78 19.00 11.15
C SER A 265 17.07 18.89 12.50
N GLU A 266 15.75 18.65 12.52
CA GLU A 266 14.94 18.38 13.72
C GLU A 266 15.13 16.93 14.23
N ALA A 267 16.13 16.23 13.71
CA ALA A 267 16.48 14.92 14.20
C ALA A 267 16.73 15.04 15.72
N GLU A 268 15.66 14.81 16.51
CA GLU A 268 15.82 14.43 17.90
C GLU A 268 16.99 13.47 17.99
N ALA A 269 17.87 13.66 18.96
CA ALA A 269 19.08 12.90 19.15
C ALA A 269 18.88 11.43 18.74
N PHE A 270 19.72 10.93 17.84
CA PHE A 270 19.70 9.56 17.32
C PHE A 270 19.40 8.57 18.44
N ARG A 271 18.18 8.03 18.45
CA ARG A 271 17.74 7.06 19.46
C ARG A 271 18.17 5.67 19.02
N VAL A 272 19.28 5.21 19.54
CA VAL A 272 19.83 3.86 19.28
C VAL A 272 18.76 2.78 19.42
N GLN A 273 17.86 2.89 20.40
CA GLN A 273 16.75 1.93 20.60
C GLN A 273 15.80 1.88 19.40
N THR A 274 15.39 3.02 18.83
CA THR A 274 14.52 3.08 17.66
C THR A 274 15.21 2.46 16.45
N TRP A 275 16.49 2.77 16.26
CA TRP A 275 17.30 2.22 15.19
C TRP A 275 17.46 0.70 15.30
N LEU A 276 17.79 0.18 16.50
CA LEU A 276 17.91 -1.26 16.73
C LEU A 276 16.60 -2.01 16.49
N LEU A 277 15.45 -1.39 16.75
CA LEU A 277 14.14 -1.99 16.54
C LEU A 277 13.66 -1.92 15.08
N ASN A 278 14.11 -0.95 14.28
CA ASN A 278 13.70 -0.81 12.89
C ASN A 278 14.05 -2.03 12.05
N PHE A 279 15.23 -2.62 12.26
CA PHE A 279 15.66 -3.79 11.51
C PHE A 279 14.83 -5.06 11.81
N PRO A 280 14.65 -5.49 13.08
CA PRO A 280 13.76 -6.61 13.41
C PRO A 280 12.32 -6.39 12.94
N GLN A 281 11.79 -5.16 13.05
CA GLN A 281 10.45 -4.83 12.57
C GLN A 281 10.34 -4.92 11.04
N THR A 282 11.37 -4.53 10.31
CA THR A 282 11.44 -4.70 8.86
C THR A 282 11.40 -6.19 8.48
N LEU A 283 12.16 -7.03 9.19
CA LEU A 283 12.12 -8.48 8.99
C LEU A 283 10.76 -9.07 9.34
N LYS A 284 10.14 -8.65 10.45
CA LYS A 284 8.77 -9.03 10.82
C LYS A 284 7.78 -8.68 9.72
N ASN A 285 7.88 -7.51 9.14
CA ASN A 285 6.97 -7.01 8.12
C ASN A 285 7.06 -7.78 6.79
N PHE A 286 8.13 -8.52 6.55
CA PHE A 286 8.28 -9.42 5.41
C PHE A 286 7.80 -10.85 5.68
N LEU A 287 7.27 -11.16 6.87
CA LEU A 287 6.63 -12.46 7.13
C LEU A 287 5.48 -12.72 6.13
N PRO A 288 5.24 -13.99 5.76
CA PRO A 288 5.91 -15.22 6.25
C PRO A 288 7.23 -15.56 5.55
N TRP A 289 7.71 -14.74 4.62
CA TRP A 289 8.84 -15.03 3.73
C TRP A 289 10.22 -14.74 4.34
N THR A 290 10.28 -14.06 5.47
CA THR A 290 11.52 -13.68 6.17
C THR A 290 12.49 -14.85 6.35
N PRO A 291 12.08 -16.06 6.79
CA PRO A 291 13.01 -17.18 6.95
C PRO A 291 13.69 -17.60 5.65
N LEU A 292 13.02 -17.39 4.50
CA LEU A 292 13.59 -17.75 3.20
C LEU A 292 14.66 -16.74 2.72
N LEU A 293 14.74 -15.55 3.34
CA LEU A 293 15.76 -14.56 2.96
C LEU A 293 17.19 -15.10 3.07
N ILE A 294 17.45 -16.08 3.95
CA ILE A 294 18.77 -16.73 4.07
C ILE A 294 19.22 -17.31 2.71
N LEU A 295 18.29 -17.75 1.88
CA LEU A 295 18.58 -18.31 0.57
C LEU A 295 19.22 -17.30 -0.38
N LEU A 296 19.00 -16.01 -0.18
CA LEU A 296 19.62 -14.96 -0.99
C LEU A 296 21.14 -14.92 -0.84
N TRP A 297 21.69 -15.41 0.29
CA TRP A 297 23.13 -15.43 0.56
C TRP A 297 23.74 -16.81 0.39
N THR A 298 22.96 -17.87 0.57
CA THR A 298 23.46 -19.25 0.56
C THR A 298 23.27 -19.96 -0.78
N SER A 299 22.37 -19.44 -1.64
CA SER A 299 22.15 -19.95 -2.99
C SER A 299 22.82 -19.03 -4.01
N GLY A 300 23.77 -19.58 -4.80
CA GLY A 300 24.28 -18.89 -5.99
C GLY A 300 23.35 -19.14 -7.18
N ILE A 301 23.37 -18.26 -8.19
CA ILE A 301 22.73 -18.52 -9.48
C ILE A 301 23.58 -19.57 -10.22
N GLU A 302 22.96 -20.62 -10.75
CA GLU A 302 23.67 -21.63 -11.52
C GLU A 302 24.22 -21.01 -12.81
N ARG A 303 25.56 -21.14 -12.95
CA ARG A 303 26.15 -21.10 -14.28
C ARG A 303 25.76 -22.43 -14.93
N PRO A 304 24.95 -22.45 -15.98
CA PRO A 304 24.55 -23.71 -16.57
C PRO A 304 25.78 -24.48 -16.99
N GLY A 305 25.97 -25.65 -16.36
CA GLY A 305 26.86 -26.69 -16.88
C GLY A 305 26.31 -27.18 -18.22
N ALA A 306 27.16 -27.81 -19.03
CA ALA A 306 26.91 -28.27 -20.38
C ALA A 306 25.75 -29.30 -20.50
N GLY A 307 24.52 -28.83 -20.24
CA GLY A 307 23.29 -29.54 -20.59
C GLY A 307 22.70 -28.95 -21.89
N PRO A 308 21.81 -29.68 -22.58
CA PRO A 308 21.26 -29.23 -23.86
C PRO A 308 20.63 -27.85 -23.73
N VAL A 309 21.22 -26.91 -24.45
CA VAL A 309 20.95 -25.46 -24.42
C VAL A 309 19.52 -25.21 -24.90
N THR A 310 18.61 -24.90 -23.98
CA THR A 310 17.40 -24.16 -24.35
C THR A 310 17.79 -22.70 -24.51
N ARG A 311 17.75 -22.20 -25.70
CA ARG A 311 17.75 -20.81 -26.25
C ARG A 311 18.17 -19.60 -25.38
N GLU A 312 18.72 -19.78 -24.17
CA GLU A 312 19.18 -18.71 -23.31
C GLU A 312 20.60 -18.29 -23.73
N THR A 313 20.78 -17.05 -24.11
CA THR A 313 22.08 -16.54 -24.55
C THR A 313 23.00 -16.32 -23.34
N THR A 314 24.33 -16.29 -23.57
CA THR A 314 25.31 -15.92 -22.52
C THR A 314 25.04 -14.53 -21.96
N ALA A 315 24.51 -13.63 -22.79
CA ALA A 315 24.13 -12.29 -22.39
C ALA A 315 22.94 -12.27 -21.42
N ASP A 316 21.93 -13.11 -21.66
CA ASP A 316 20.75 -13.21 -20.78
C ASP A 316 21.14 -13.70 -19.39
N ARG A 317 22.04 -14.69 -19.32
CA ARG A 317 22.58 -15.19 -18.06
C ARG A 317 23.37 -14.15 -17.29
N PHE A 318 24.24 -13.44 -17.99
CA PHE A 318 25.02 -12.35 -17.38
C PHE A 318 24.10 -11.26 -16.80
N ARG A 319 23.05 -10.89 -17.52
CA ARG A 319 22.06 -9.92 -17.03
C ARG A 319 21.24 -10.46 -15.86
N ALA A 320 20.82 -11.73 -15.88
CA ALA A 320 20.14 -12.35 -14.75
C ALA A 320 21.01 -12.36 -13.48
N GLU A 321 22.32 -12.71 -13.60
CA GLU A 321 23.28 -12.62 -12.50
C GLU A 321 23.46 -11.18 -12.01
N ALA A 322 23.54 -10.20 -12.92
CA ALA A 322 23.69 -8.80 -12.58
C ALA A 322 22.45 -8.28 -11.83
N ILE A 323 21.25 -8.68 -12.22
CA ILE A 323 20.02 -8.39 -11.47
C ILE A 323 20.10 -9.00 -10.07
N PHE A 324 20.40 -10.29 -9.97
CA PHE A 324 20.41 -10.98 -8.68
C PHE A 324 21.40 -10.35 -7.69
N TYR A 325 22.67 -10.25 -8.06
CA TYR A 325 23.70 -9.73 -7.16
C TYR A 325 23.63 -8.21 -6.99
N GLY A 326 23.29 -7.48 -8.05
CA GLY A 326 23.15 -6.03 -8.00
C GLY A 326 21.94 -5.60 -7.18
N ALA A 327 20.77 -6.15 -7.45
CA ALA A 327 19.56 -5.78 -6.70
C ALA A 327 19.63 -6.24 -5.23
N ARG A 328 20.26 -7.39 -4.95
CA ARG A 328 20.53 -7.83 -3.58
C ARG A 328 21.41 -6.83 -2.82
N LEU A 329 22.51 -6.39 -3.43
CA LEU A 329 23.38 -5.38 -2.84
C LEU A 329 22.65 -4.05 -2.64
N GLY A 330 21.92 -3.61 -3.67
CA GLY A 330 21.11 -2.39 -3.62
C GLY A 330 20.03 -2.44 -2.53
N MET A 331 19.35 -3.57 -2.39
CA MET A 331 18.38 -3.80 -1.32
C MET A 331 19.01 -3.64 0.07
N VAL A 332 20.18 -4.24 0.31
CA VAL A 332 20.86 -4.14 1.61
C VAL A 332 21.30 -2.72 1.89
N ILE A 333 21.99 -2.08 0.93
CA ILE A 333 22.48 -0.69 1.09
C ILE A 333 21.30 0.25 1.36
N THR A 334 20.23 0.15 0.56
CA THR A 334 19.07 1.04 0.71
C THR A 334 18.32 0.78 2.03
N CYS A 335 18.19 -0.48 2.43
CA CYS A 335 17.58 -0.85 3.71
C CYS A 335 18.39 -0.27 4.88
N LEU A 336 19.71 -0.44 4.88
CA LEU A 336 20.60 0.12 5.90
C LEU A 336 20.54 1.65 5.92
N LEU A 337 20.58 2.30 4.75
CA LEU A 337 20.47 3.76 4.64
C LEU A 337 19.16 4.25 5.27
N MET A 338 18.04 3.61 4.98
CA MET A 338 16.73 4.00 5.51
C MET A 338 16.58 3.68 7.01
N CYS A 339 17.19 2.60 7.49
CA CYS A 339 17.23 2.30 8.93
C CYS A 339 18.09 3.28 9.72
N LEU A 340 19.13 3.85 9.10
CA LEU A 340 20.03 4.82 9.73
C LEU A 340 19.43 6.23 9.85
N LEU A 341 18.32 6.52 9.16
CA LEU A 341 17.66 7.82 9.29
C LEU A 341 17.11 8.02 10.70
N PRO A 342 17.42 9.16 11.39
CA PRO A 342 17.03 9.41 12.78
C PRO A 342 15.52 9.31 13.04
N SER A 343 14.70 9.74 12.08
CA SER A 343 13.23 9.67 12.11
C SER A 343 12.66 8.46 11.38
N GLY A 344 13.49 7.43 11.11
CA GLY A 344 13.12 6.27 10.31
C GLY A 344 11.99 5.47 10.94
N SER A 345 10.97 5.16 10.13
CA SER A 345 9.91 4.21 10.47
C SER A 345 10.04 2.97 9.60
N PRO A 346 9.79 1.75 10.11
CA PRO A 346 9.81 0.53 9.30
C PRO A 346 8.96 0.61 8.04
N ARG A 347 7.88 1.41 8.05
CA ARG A 347 7.02 1.67 6.88
C ARG A 347 7.74 2.32 5.71
N TYR A 348 8.82 3.05 5.96
CA TYR A 348 9.57 3.73 4.89
C TYR A 348 10.29 2.75 3.95
N ILE A 349 10.55 1.52 4.39
CA ILE A 349 11.24 0.49 3.62
C ILE A 349 10.29 -0.32 2.71
N TYR A 350 8.99 -0.23 2.91
CA TYR A 350 8.00 -1.05 2.18
C TYR A 350 8.11 -1.00 0.64
N PRO A 351 8.44 0.14 -0.02
CA PRO A 351 8.65 0.16 -1.46
C PRO A 351 9.75 -0.79 -1.97
N LEU A 352 10.68 -1.20 -1.09
CA LEU A 352 11.75 -2.11 -1.42
C LEU A 352 11.30 -3.59 -1.43
N PHE A 353 10.16 -3.93 -0.81
CA PHE A 353 9.73 -5.32 -0.59
C PHE A 353 9.43 -6.11 -1.87
N VAL A 354 9.22 -5.43 -3.00
CA VAL A 354 9.13 -6.10 -4.30
C VAL A 354 10.44 -6.82 -4.66
N ILE A 355 11.58 -6.27 -4.25
CA ILE A 355 12.91 -6.81 -4.60
C ILE A 355 13.16 -8.18 -3.97
N PRO A 356 13.04 -8.39 -2.63
CA PRO A 356 13.20 -9.72 -2.06
C PRO A 356 12.20 -10.75 -2.62
N CYS A 357 10.99 -10.35 -3.00
CA CYS A 357 10.03 -11.25 -3.67
C CYS A 357 10.56 -11.75 -5.03
N LEU A 358 11.11 -10.84 -5.84
CA LEU A 358 11.71 -11.17 -7.14
C LEU A 358 12.97 -12.04 -6.98
N LEU A 359 13.85 -11.67 -6.04
CA LEU A 359 15.11 -12.39 -5.81
C LEU A 359 14.87 -13.80 -5.25
N LEU A 360 13.93 -13.97 -4.31
CA LEU A 360 13.55 -15.30 -3.81
C LEU A 360 12.97 -16.18 -4.94
N ALA A 361 12.10 -15.62 -5.77
CA ALA A 361 11.59 -16.34 -6.93
C ALA A 361 12.74 -16.74 -7.89
N GLN A 362 13.72 -15.85 -8.09
CA GLN A 362 14.90 -16.13 -8.92
C GLN A 362 15.75 -17.27 -8.33
N VAL A 363 15.93 -17.32 -7.01
CA VAL A 363 16.62 -18.47 -6.35
C VAL A 363 15.92 -19.79 -6.67
N PHE A 364 14.60 -19.86 -6.63
CA PHE A 364 13.88 -21.10 -6.92
C PHE A 364 13.92 -21.48 -8.40
N VAL A 365 13.98 -20.50 -9.31
CA VAL A 365 14.02 -20.75 -10.77
C VAL A 365 15.42 -21.05 -11.26
N GLN A 366 16.43 -20.32 -10.82
CA GLN A 366 17.79 -20.29 -11.38
C GLN A 366 18.87 -20.61 -10.33
N GLY A 367 18.49 -20.79 -9.06
CA GLY A 367 19.45 -21.01 -7.98
C GLY A 367 20.00 -22.44 -7.97
N LYS A 368 21.25 -22.57 -7.51
CA LYS A 368 21.84 -23.88 -7.23
C LYS A 368 21.08 -24.57 -6.13
N THR A 369 20.57 -25.77 -6.44
CA THR A 369 19.90 -26.60 -5.45
C THR A 369 20.93 -27.22 -4.50
N ASN A 370 21.14 -26.62 -3.36
CA ASN A 370 21.99 -27.13 -2.28
C ASN A 370 21.16 -27.83 -1.19
N SER A 371 21.82 -28.38 -0.18
CA SER A 371 21.15 -29.02 0.96
C SER A 371 20.27 -28.08 1.74
N LEU A 372 20.66 -26.80 1.86
CA LEU A 372 19.89 -25.78 2.56
C LEU A 372 18.60 -25.41 1.80
N THR A 373 18.67 -25.24 0.46
CA THR A 373 17.48 -24.98 -0.36
C THR A 373 16.46 -26.12 -0.21
N ARG A 374 16.94 -27.37 -0.26
CA ARG A 374 16.10 -28.56 -0.03
C ARG A 374 15.53 -28.58 1.39
N GLY A 375 16.33 -28.23 2.39
CA GLY A 375 15.91 -28.12 3.79
C GLY A 375 14.81 -27.06 3.97
N CYS A 376 15.00 -25.87 3.41
CA CYS A 376 14.00 -24.78 3.44
C CYS A 376 12.69 -25.17 2.75
N LEU A 377 12.74 -25.86 1.60
CA LEU A 377 11.53 -26.34 0.92
C LEU A 377 10.80 -27.41 1.74
N LYS A 378 11.51 -28.34 2.39
CA LYS A 378 10.90 -29.32 3.31
C LYS A 378 10.25 -28.62 4.50
N TRP A 379 10.98 -27.71 5.15
CA TRP A 379 10.46 -26.92 6.27
C TRP A 379 9.23 -26.10 5.87
N TRP A 380 9.26 -25.41 4.73
CA TRP A 380 8.11 -24.66 4.22
C TRP A 380 6.92 -25.59 3.92
N HIS A 381 7.16 -26.78 3.42
CA HIS A 381 6.13 -27.78 3.24
C HIS A 381 5.45 -28.17 4.57
N TRP A 382 6.22 -28.37 5.64
CA TRP A 382 5.68 -28.61 6.98
C TRP A 382 4.90 -27.41 7.52
N ILE A 383 5.40 -26.20 7.31
CA ILE A 383 4.64 -24.98 7.66
C ILE A 383 3.32 -24.92 6.91
N ASN A 384 3.31 -25.25 5.61
CA ASN A 384 2.05 -25.29 4.86
C ASN A 384 1.07 -26.32 5.43
N ALA A 385 1.53 -27.46 5.93
CA ALA A 385 0.67 -28.41 6.65
C ALA A 385 0.05 -27.79 7.91
N LEU A 386 0.87 -27.09 8.70
CA LEU A 386 0.39 -26.38 9.90
C LEU A 386 -0.58 -25.25 9.54
N LEU A 387 -0.25 -24.46 8.51
CA LEU A 387 -1.11 -23.38 8.02
C LEU A 387 -2.45 -23.91 7.51
N LEU A 388 -2.48 -25.05 6.83
CA LEU A 388 -3.71 -25.69 6.37
C LEU A 388 -4.59 -26.11 7.56
N VAL A 389 -4.00 -26.73 8.59
CA VAL A 389 -4.74 -27.12 9.81
C VAL A 389 -5.22 -25.88 10.55
N ALA A 390 -4.33 -24.92 10.82
CA ALA A 390 -4.68 -23.67 11.51
C ALA A 390 -5.72 -22.85 10.72
N GLY A 391 -5.57 -22.77 9.38
CA GLY A 391 -6.52 -22.10 8.50
C GLY A 391 -7.89 -22.78 8.50
N ALA A 392 -7.92 -24.11 8.42
CA ALA A 392 -9.18 -24.87 8.50
C ALA A 392 -9.89 -24.64 9.85
N LEU A 393 -9.14 -24.69 10.95
CA LEU A 393 -9.68 -24.41 12.28
C LEU A 393 -10.18 -22.97 12.38
N ALA A 394 -9.41 -22.00 11.91
CA ALA A 394 -9.80 -20.58 11.93
C ALA A 394 -11.05 -20.30 11.09
N VAL A 395 -11.14 -20.86 9.87
CA VAL A 395 -12.29 -20.71 8.98
C VAL A 395 -13.58 -21.20 9.63
N VAL A 396 -13.50 -22.27 10.41
CA VAL A 396 -14.66 -22.81 11.14
C VAL A 396 -14.90 -22.06 12.45
N ALA A 397 -13.87 -21.88 13.28
CA ALA A 397 -14.00 -21.32 14.63
C ALA A 397 -14.40 -19.82 14.62
N ILE A 398 -13.84 -19.01 13.71
CA ILE A 398 -14.09 -17.57 13.67
C ILE A 398 -15.59 -17.23 13.58
N PRO A 399 -16.39 -17.79 12.65
CA PRO A 399 -17.83 -17.51 12.60
C PRO A 399 -18.58 -17.92 13.87
N PHE A 400 -18.20 -19.02 14.52
CA PHE A 400 -18.82 -19.44 15.78
C PHE A 400 -18.51 -18.48 16.92
N ILE A 401 -17.25 -18.08 17.08
CA ILE A 401 -16.80 -17.11 18.10
C ILE A 401 -17.44 -15.74 17.86
N ALA A 402 -17.46 -15.30 16.59
CA ALA A 402 -18.06 -14.05 16.21
C ALA A 402 -19.60 -14.07 16.19
N GLY A 403 -20.24 -15.24 16.28
CA GLY A 403 -21.67 -15.49 16.10
C GLY A 403 -22.05 -15.66 14.63
N ILE A 404 -22.87 -16.65 14.38
CA ILE A 404 -23.30 -17.02 13.03
C ILE A 404 -24.29 -15.99 12.50
N SER A 405 -23.97 -15.42 11.35
CA SER A 405 -24.86 -14.58 10.53
C SER A 405 -24.88 -15.14 9.10
N PRO A 406 -25.87 -14.81 8.27
CA PRO A 406 -25.87 -15.25 6.87
C PRO A 406 -24.56 -14.90 6.14
N ARG A 407 -24.02 -13.69 6.38
CA ARG A 407 -22.74 -13.23 5.79
C ARG A 407 -21.56 -14.06 6.31
N SER A 408 -21.46 -14.32 7.62
CA SER A 408 -20.37 -15.10 8.20
C SER A 408 -20.46 -16.57 7.77
N PHE A 409 -21.66 -17.12 7.60
CA PHE A 409 -21.89 -18.48 7.08
C PHE A 409 -21.39 -18.61 5.63
N VAL A 410 -21.75 -17.67 4.74
CA VAL A 410 -21.24 -17.65 3.35
C VAL A 410 -19.73 -17.54 3.33
N GLY A 411 -19.14 -16.64 4.14
CA GLY A 411 -17.69 -16.51 4.26
C GLY A 411 -17.00 -17.80 4.72
N MET A 412 -17.60 -18.51 5.66
CA MET A 412 -17.14 -19.81 6.13
C MET A 412 -17.17 -20.87 5.01
N VAL A 413 -18.27 -20.98 4.29
CA VAL A 413 -18.42 -21.95 3.19
C VAL A 413 -17.38 -21.70 2.10
N ILE A 414 -17.18 -20.45 1.69
CA ILE A 414 -16.17 -20.08 0.71
C ILE A 414 -14.76 -20.36 1.26
N GLY A 415 -14.49 -20.01 2.51
CA GLY A 415 -13.21 -20.28 3.17
C GLY A 415 -12.90 -21.78 3.23
N ILE A 416 -13.88 -22.61 3.57
CA ILE A 416 -13.75 -24.10 3.55
C ILE A 416 -13.41 -24.58 2.13
N ALA A 417 -14.14 -24.12 1.10
CA ALA A 417 -13.90 -24.54 -0.28
C ALA A 417 -12.47 -24.20 -0.74
N ILE A 418 -11.97 -22.99 -0.41
CA ILE A 418 -10.59 -22.57 -0.72
C ILE A 418 -9.58 -23.40 0.08
N THR A 419 -9.85 -23.70 1.34
CA THR A 419 -8.98 -24.55 2.17
C THR A 419 -8.90 -25.98 1.63
N ILE A 420 -10.02 -26.54 1.17
CA ILE A 420 -10.06 -27.84 0.48
C ILE A 420 -9.22 -27.79 -0.79
N LEU A 421 -9.33 -26.74 -1.62
CA LEU A 421 -8.52 -26.57 -2.80
C LEU A 421 -7.01 -26.53 -2.44
N ALA A 422 -6.63 -25.79 -1.42
CA ALA A 422 -5.25 -25.74 -0.93
C ALA A 422 -4.76 -27.11 -0.43
N TRP A 423 -5.62 -27.85 0.27
CA TRP A 423 -5.33 -29.23 0.71
C TRP A 423 -5.18 -30.19 -0.49
N MET A 424 -6.02 -30.07 -1.51
CA MET A 424 -5.87 -30.87 -2.76
C MET A 424 -4.50 -30.62 -3.40
N ILE A 425 -4.06 -29.34 -3.49
CA ILE A 425 -2.72 -28.98 -4.01
C ILE A 425 -1.63 -29.62 -3.15
N TYR A 426 -1.78 -29.58 -1.82
CA TYR A 426 -0.84 -30.18 -0.89
C TYR A 426 -0.67 -31.70 -1.08
N ARG A 427 -1.78 -32.40 -1.38
CA ARG A 427 -1.83 -33.87 -1.57
C ARG A 427 -1.33 -34.34 -2.93
N LEU A 428 -1.14 -33.45 -3.90
CA LEU A 428 -0.66 -33.86 -5.22
C LEU A 428 0.71 -34.58 -5.14
N PRO A 429 0.96 -35.64 -5.94
CA PRO A 429 2.25 -36.35 -5.99
C PRO A 429 3.43 -35.38 -6.16
N LYS A 430 4.53 -35.67 -5.48
CA LYS A 430 5.74 -34.82 -5.45
C LYS A 430 6.89 -35.43 -6.24
N GLU A 431 6.69 -36.63 -6.76
CA GLU A 431 7.66 -37.35 -7.57
C GLU A 431 7.98 -36.54 -8.83
N ASP A 432 9.23 -36.47 -9.21
CA ASP A 432 9.73 -35.79 -10.41
C ASP A 432 9.53 -34.25 -10.46
N LEU A 433 9.26 -33.61 -9.31
CA LEU A 433 9.13 -32.15 -9.26
C LEU A 433 10.48 -31.45 -9.07
N ARG A 434 10.68 -30.40 -9.87
CA ARG A 434 11.81 -29.47 -9.67
C ARG A 434 11.59 -28.63 -8.40
N PRO A 435 12.64 -28.10 -7.78
CA PRO A 435 12.53 -27.18 -6.63
C PRO A 435 11.57 -26.01 -6.88
N VAL A 436 11.56 -25.45 -8.09
CA VAL A 436 10.66 -24.36 -8.47
C VAL A 436 9.19 -24.78 -8.48
N ASP A 437 8.88 -26.01 -8.89
CA ASP A 437 7.51 -26.53 -8.90
C ASP A 437 7.00 -26.73 -7.47
N LEU A 438 7.86 -27.20 -6.57
CA LEU A 438 7.57 -27.31 -5.13
C LEU A 438 7.35 -25.92 -4.49
N ALA A 439 8.22 -24.95 -4.82
CA ALA A 439 8.08 -23.57 -4.35
C ALA A 439 6.78 -22.93 -4.84
N ALA A 440 6.38 -23.15 -6.11
CA ALA A 440 5.13 -22.66 -6.65
C ALA A 440 3.91 -23.24 -5.93
N ARG A 441 3.91 -24.56 -5.66
CA ARG A 441 2.84 -25.20 -4.88
C ARG A 441 2.76 -24.63 -3.47
N ALA A 442 3.91 -24.50 -2.80
CA ALA A 442 3.97 -23.96 -1.45
C ALA A 442 3.48 -22.49 -1.39
N ALA A 443 3.88 -21.66 -2.36
CA ALA A 443 3.39 -20.28 -2.48
C ALA A 443 1.88 -20.23 -2.71
N MET A 444 1.35 -21.06 -3.61
CA MET A 444 -0.10 -21.13 -3.87
C MET A 444 -0.89 -21.57 -2.64
N ILE A 445 -0.42 -22.57 -1.91
CA ILE A 445 -1.07 -23.03 -0.67
C ILE A 445 -1.09 -21.88 0.34
N THR A 446 0.04 -21.21 0.56
CA THR A 446 0.11 -20.05 1.46
C THR A 446 -0.88 -18.97 1.02
N GLY A 447 -0.90 -18.60 -0.28
CA GLY A 447 -1.81 -17.59 -0.81
C GLY A 447 -3.28 -17.93 -0.61
N LEU A 448 -3.66 -19.19 -0.87
CA LEU A 448 -5.03 -19.67 -0.70
C LEU A 448 -5.45 -19.71 0.78
N VAL A 449 -4.58 -20.15 1.68
CA VAL A 449 -4.87 -20.17 3.13
C VAL A 449 -5.04 -18.75 3.66
N VAL A 450 -4.17 -17.82 3.27
CA VAL A 450 -4.32 -16.40 3.64
C VAL A 450 -5.63 -15.84 3.08
N ALA A 451 -5.97 -16.12 1.82
CA ALA A 451 -7.22 -15.68 1.22
C ALA A 451 -8.46 -16.25 1.94
N ALA A 452 -8.45 -17.55 2.27
CA ALA A 452 -9.52 -18.20 3.03
C ALA A 452 -9.70 -17.54 4.40
N GLY A 453 -8.61 -17.31 5.13
CA GLY A 453 -8.60 -16.60 6.41
C GLY A 453 -9.14 -15.18 6.30
N MET A 454 -8.72 -14.42 5.29
CA MET A 454 -9.16 -13.04 5.08
C MET A 454 -10.63 -12.94 4.65
N ILE A 455 -11.13 -13.88 3.85
CA ILE A 455 -12.57 -13.96 3.49
C ILE A 455 -13.39 -14.20 4.75
N THR A 456 -13.01 -15.19 5.58
CA THR A 456 -13.73 -15.51 6.80
C THR A 456 -13.65 -14.37 7.82
N TYR A 457 -12.46 -13.79 8.01
CA TYR A 457 -12.26 -12.63 8.87
C TYR A 457 -13.10 -11.43 8.40
N GLY A 458 -13.06 -11.11 7.11
CA GLY A 458 -13.82 -10.01 6.52
C GLY A 458 -15.34 -10.18 6.59
N ALA A 459 -15.82 -11.44 6.56
CA ALA A 459 -17.24 -11.75 6.66
C ALA A 459 -17.77 -11.82 8.10
N ALA A 460 -16.97 -12.31 9.05
CA ALA A 460 -17.40 -12.60 10.40
C ALA A 460 -16.93 -11.57 11.44
N ILE A 461 -15.66 -11.20 11.43
CA ILE A 461 -15.06 -10.33 12.46
C ILE A 461 -15.19 -8.86 12.09
N VAL A 462 -14.81 -8.49 10.85
CA VAL A 462 -14.73 -7.08 10.43
C VAL A 462 -16.04 -6.31 10.66
N PRO A 463 -17.25 -6.86 10.37
CA PRO A 463 -18.50 -6.15 10.65
C PRO A 463 -18.77 -5.89 12.15
N ARG A 464 -18.03 -6.54 13.03
CA ARG A 464 -18.16 -6.43 14.50
C ARG A 464 -17.03 -5.67 15.15
N VAL A 465 -15.95 -5.44 14.42
CA VAL A 465 -14.81 -4.65 14.94
C VAL A 465 -15.29 -3.29 15.39
N ASP A 466 -16.26 -2.69 14.69
CA ASP A 466 -16.86 -1.41 15.08
C ASP A 466 -17.48 -1.46 16.48
N ALA A 467 -18.05 -2.59 16.90
CA ALA A 467 -18.63 -2.74 18.24
C ALA A 467 -17.55 -2.88 19.35
N PHE A 468 -16.32 -3.27 19.02
CA PHE A 468 -15.30 -3.61 20.01
C PHE A 468 -14.08 -2.67 20.00
N THR A 469 -13.79 -2.00 18.89
CA THR A 469 -12.51 -1.29 18.71
C THR A 469 -12.65 0.07 18.07
N THR A 470 -13.87 0.55 17.81
CA THR A 470 -14.06 1.80 17.08
C THR A 470 -13.83 2.99 17.97
N ASN A 471 -13.22 3.96 17.37
CA ASN A 471 -13.16 5.29 17.95
C ASN A 471 -14.54 5.97 17.95
N GLY A 472 -15.59 5.28 17.47
CA GLY A 472 -16.96 5.78 17.45
C GLY A 472 -17.16 7.00 16.56
N PHE A 473 -16.35 7.17 15.51
CA PHE A 473 -16.41 8.40 14.67
C PHE A 473 -17.75 8.56 13.97
N ARG A 474 -18.35 7.47 13.47
CA ARG A 474 -19.72 7.49 12.91
C ARG A 474 -20.75 7.81 13.98
N GLU A 475 -20.61 7.22 15.17
CA GLU A 475 -21.51 7.44 16.29
C GLU A 475 -21.42 8.88 16.80
N VAL A 476 -20.19 9.42 16.93
CA VAL A 476 -19.95 10.82 17.29
C VAL A 476 -20.62 11.75 16.25
N ALA A 477 -20.39 11.51 14.97
CA ALA A 477 -21.01 12.29 13.90
C ALA A 477 -22.55 12.19 13.90
N ALA A 478 -23.09 10.99 14.14
CA ALA A 478 -24.55 10.78 14.23
C ALA A 478 -25.13 11.53 15.43
N ARG A 479 -24.45 11.50 16.59
CA ARG A 479 -24.86 12.24 17.80
C ARG A 479 -24.85 13.75 17.54
N ILE A 480 -23.78 14.29 16.94
CA ILE A 480 -23.70 15.72 16.59
C ILE A 480 -24.87 16.11 15.66
N ARG A 481 -25.15 15.31 14.64
CA ARG A 481 -26.27 15.58 13.72
C ARG A 481 -27.63 15.51 14.40
N HIS A 482 -27.80 14.64 15.38
CA HIS A 482 -29.05 14.53 16.13
C HIS A 482 -29.36 15.79 16.97
N GLU A 483 -28.31 16.45 17.47
CA GLU A 483 -28.45 17.67 18.26
C GLU A 483 -28.69 18.92 17.39
N LEU A 484 -28.50 18.80 16.07
CA LEU A 484 -28.63 19.90 15.14
C LEU A 484 -29.97 19.84 14.38
N PRO A 485 -30.61 20.95 14.09
CA PRO A 485 -31.77 21.00 13.18
C PRO A 485 -31.40 20.46 11.79
N ALA A 486 -32.35 19.85 11.11
CA ALA A 486 -32.17 19.34 9.76
C ALA A 486 -31.71 20.45 8.80
N GLY A 487 -30.59 20.23 8.09
CA GLY A 487 -30.02 21.19 7.16
C GLY A 487 -29.21 22.32 7.80
N ALA A 488 -28.97 22.29 9.11
CA ALA A 488 -28.14 23.27 9.78
C ALA A 488 -26.65 23.06 9.42
N SER A 489 -25.94 24.16 9.16
CA SER A 489 -24.47 24.16 9.00
C SER A 489 -23.81 24.22 10.38
N LEU A 490 -22.83 23.36 10.59
CA LEU A 490 -22.01 23.31 11.78
C LEU A 490 -20.69 24.04 11.53
N TRP A 491 -20.37 25.03 12.37
CA TRP A 491 -19.14 25.80 12.27
C TRP A 491 -18.10 25.26 13.25
N VAL A 492 -16.90 24.97 12.76
CA VAL A 492 -15.81 24.38 13.52
C VAL A 492 -14.59 25.31 13.48
N GLN A 493 -13.99 25.53 14.62
CA GLN A 493 -12.73 26.27 14.67
C GLN A 493 -11.59 25.40 14.15
N GLU A 494 -10.91 25.87 13.13
CA GLU A 494 -9.92 25.08 12.38
C GLU A 494 -8.52 25.12 12.99
N ASN A 495 -8.38 24.69 14.22
CA ASN A 495 -7.04 24.57 14.85
C ASN A 495 -6.49 23.16 14.79
N GLU A 496 -7.33 22.15 14.66
CA GLU A 496 -6.91 20.75 14.69
C GLU A 496 -7.80 19.86 13.83
N TYR A 497 -7.15 18.98 13.05
CA TYR A 497 -7.81 17.93 12.29
C TYR A 497 -8.42 16.88 13.24
N ARG A 498 -9.68 16.45 12.95
CA ARG A 498 -10.36 15.35 13.66
C ARG A 498 -10.88 14.30 12.68
N PRO A 499 -10.69 13.00 12.96
CA PRO A 499 -11.11 11.95 12.05
C PRO A 499 -12.62 11.90 11.78
N PHE A 500 -13.47 12.24 12.77
CA PHE A 500 -14.92 12.20 12.63
C PHE A 500 -15.47 13.28 11.69
N TRP A 501 -14.68 14.30 11.31
CA TRP A 501 -15.10 15.31 10.32
C TRP A 501 -15.47 14.69 8.98
N TYR A 502 -14.79 13.63 8.58
CA TYR A 502 -15.13 12.90 7.36
C TYR A 502 -16.61 12.45 7.34
N TYR A 503 -17.14 12.08 8.49
CA TYR A 503 -18.52 11.63 8.63
C TYR A 503 -19.53 12.78 8.84
N LEU A 504 -19.08 13.98 9.12
CA LEU A 504 -19.90 15.19 9.22
C LEU A 504 -19.99 15.95 7.91
N GLU A 505 -18.92 15.97 7.11
CA GLU A 505 -18.92 16.63 5.79
C GLU A 505 -20.06 16.13 4.88
N PRO A 506 -20.71 17.00 4.04
CA PRO A 506 -20.35 18.39 3.72
C PRO A 506 -21.00 19.46 4.59
N ASP A 507 -21.68 19.13 5.67
CA ASP A 507 -22.45 20.06 6.49
C ASP A 507 -21.58 20.92 7.41
N VAL A 508 -20.25 20.68 7.41
CA VAL A 508 -19.28 21.40 8.23
C VAL A 508 -18.72 22.62 7.49
N ARG A 509 -18.69 23.75 8.19
CA ARG A 509 -18.04 24.98 7.76
C ARG A 509 -16.90 25.30 8.73
N TYR A 510 -15.90 26.01 8.24
CA TYR A 510 -14.70 26.28 9.01
C TYR A 510 -14.50 27.78 9.19
N PHE A 511 -13.96 28.17 10.35
CA PHE A 511 -13.50 29.53 10.60
C PHE A 511 -12.14 29.51 11.29
N LEU A 512 -11.30 30.49 10.99
CA LEU A 512 -9.98 30.65 11.61
C LEU A 512 -10.02 31.59 12.80
N SER A 513 -10.76 32.67 12.65
CA SER A 513 -10.94 33.71 13.66
C SER A 513 -12.44 34.01 13.86
N VAL A 514 -12.81 34.49 15.04
CA VAL A 514 -14.18 34.94 15.34
C VAL A 514 -14.62 36.02 14.35
N SER A 515 -13.71 36.84 13.80
CA SER A 515 -13.99 37.81 12.77
C SER A 515 -14.47 37.23 11.44
N ASP A 516 -14.15 35.96 11.18
CA ASP A 516 -14.47 35.29 9.90
C ASP A 516 -15.86 34.61 9.95
N ILE A 517 -16.51 34.64 11.12
CA ILE A 517 -17.82 33.99 11.33
C ILE A 517 -18.92 34.81 10.65
N PRO A 518 -19.66 34.26 9.67
CA PRO A 518 -20.77 34.93 9.06
C PRO A 518 -21.92 35.21 10.04
N SER A 519 -22.73 36.22 9.73
CA SER A 519 -23.86 36.60 10.56
C SER A 519 -24.96 35.54 10.65
N ASP A 520 -25.03 34.61 9.67
CA ASP A 520 -25.97 33.51 9.60
C ASP A 520 -25.50 32.21 10.26
N ALA A 521 -24.25 32.15 10.75
CA ALA A 521 -23.72 31.01 11.48
C ALA A 521 -24.39 30.88 12.85
N ARG A 522 -25.01 29.74 13.15
CA ARG A 522 -25.78 29.54 14.39
C ARG A 522 -25.27 28.41 15.29
N TYR A 523 -24.56 27.45 14.74
CA TYR A 523 -24.12 26.25 15.47
C TYR A 523 -22.62 26.10 15.37
N PHE A 524 -21.96 25.88 16.53
CA PHE A 524 -20.52 25.85 16.64
C PHE A 524 -20.08 24.58 17.39
N LEU A 525 -19.04 23.91 16.91
CA LEU A 525 -18.39 22.80 17.59
C LEU A 525 -16.98 23.23 17.99
N LEU A 526 -16.72 23.24 19.28
CA LEU A 526 -15.47 23.70 19.85
C LEU A 526 -14.90 22.68 20.84
N PRO A 527 -13.56 22.60 21.01
CA PRO A 527 -12.99 21.90 22.14
C PRO A 527 -13.55 22.46 23.47
N GLU A 528 -13.87 21.60 24.45
CA GLU A 528 -14.43 21.98 25.76
C GLU A 528 -13.62 23.12 26.40
N ALA A 529 -12.29 23.07 26.30
CA ALA A 529 -11.39 24.09 26.85
C ALA A 529 -11.51 25.47 26.15
N ALA A 530 -11.92 25.50 24.89
CA ALA A 530 -12.04 26.74 24.10
C ALA A 530 -13.44 27.36 24.15
N ALA A 531 -14.47 26.56 24.40
CA ALA A 531 -15.87 26.97 24.35
C ALA A 531 -16.23 28.14 25.29
N PRO A 532 -15.75 28.20 26.57
CA PRO A 532 -16.05 29.32 27.45
C PRO A 532 -15.45 30.66 26.96
N ALA A 533 -14.21 30.63 26.47
CA ALA A 533 -13.56 31.82 25.93
C ALA A 533 -14.22 32.31 24.64
N PHE A 534 -14.65 31.38 23.79
CA PHE A 534 -15.37 31.68 22.57
C PHE A 534 -16.75 32.32 22.87
N ALA A 535 -17.51 31.74 23.78
CA ALA A 535 -18.84 32.29 24.16
C ALA A 535 -18.74 33.65 24.86
N ALA A 536 -17.60 33.94 25.52
CA ALA A 536 -17.36 35.23 26.18
C ALA A 536 -16.76 36.32 25.27
N ASP A 537 -16.51 36.01 23.98
CA ASP A 537 -15.95 37.00 23.03
C ASP A 537 -16.95 38.12 22.79
N SER A 538 -16.52 39.37 22.96
CA SER A 538 -17.36 40.55 22.84
C SER A 538 -18.03 40.68 21.46
N ARG A 539 -17.45 40.12 20.43
CA ARG A 539 -17.99 40.10 19.05
C ARG A 539 -19.17 39.13 18.88
N LEU A 540 -19.33 38.19 19.81
CA LEU A 540 -20.40 37.20 19.84
C LEU A 540 -21.43 37.46 20.95
N ALA A 541 -21.28 38.55 21.72
CA ALA A 541 -22.09 38.85 22.89
C ALA A 541 -23.61 38.95 22.56
N ASP A 542 -23.94 39.48 21.40
CA ASP A 542 -25.33 39.63 20.93
C ASP A 542 -25.96 38.30 20.48
N ARG A 543 -25.18 37.21 20.30
CA ARG A 543 -25.67 35.94 19.77
C ARG A 543 -26.27 35.01 20.82
N HIS A 544 -26.11 35.31 22.10
CA HIS A 544 -26.65 34.50 23.21
C HIS A 544 -26.39 33.00 23.07
N LEU A 545 -25.12 32.62 22.80
CA LEU A 545 -24.71 31.23 22.63
C LEU A 545 -24.96 30.44 23.91
N HIS A 546 -25.52 29.24 23.79
CA HIS A 546 -25.74 28.31 24.89
C HIS A 546 -25.27 26.92 24.52
N LEU A 547 -24.88 26.12 25.52
CA LEU A 547 -24.47 24.72 25.35
C LEU A 547 -25.70 23.90 24.94
N LEU A 548 -25.62 23.25 23.76
CA LEU A 548 -26.63 22.29 23.31
C LEU A 548 -26.29 20.89 23.83
N ALA A 549 -25.07 20.41 23.59
CA ALA A 549 -24.64 19.11 24.04
C ALA A 549 -23.11 19.02 24.19
N PRO A 550 -22.61 18.29 25.19
CA PRO A 550 -21.22 17.86 25.23
C PRO A 550 -21.03 16.60 24.34
N VAL A 551 -19.93 16.54 23.64
CA VAL A 551 -19.55 15.42 22.78
C VAL A 551 -18.17 14.92 23.16
N VAL A 552 -18.00 13.61 23.27
CA VAL A 552 -16.72 12.97 23.49
C VAL A 552 -16.40 12.12 22.28
N ASP A 553 -15.24 12.35 21.66
CA ASP A 553 -14.80 11.53 20.54
C ASP A 553 -14.15 10.20 21.00
N GLY A 554 -13.85 9.32 20.06
CA GLY A 554 -13.23 8.04 20.36
C GLY A 554 -11.79 8.13 20.87
N GLU A 555 -11.14 9.27 20.77
CA GLU A 555 -9.84 9.60 21.35
C GLU A 555 -9.96 10.18 22.79
N LYS A 556 -11.19 10.17 23.34
CA LYS A 556 -11.56 10.72 24.65
C LYS A 556 -11.38 12.25 24.76
N GLN A 557 -11.36 12.94 23.63
CA GLN A 557 -11.38 14.39 23.63
C GLN A 557 -12.81 14.89 23.75
N ARG A 558 -12.97 16.00 24.46
CA ARG A 558 -14.27 16.60 24.77
C ARG A 558 -14.49 17.84 23.93
N PHE A 559 -15.68 17.92 23.38
CA PHE A 559 -16.17 19.04 22.58
C PHE A 559 -17.51 19.52 23.12
N GLU A 560 -17.84 20.76 22.83
CA GLU A 560 -19.13 21.35 23.11
C GLU A 560 -19.78 21.85 21.82
N ILE A 561 -21.07 21.53 21.66
CA ILE A 561 -21.90 22.13 20.62
C ILE A 561 -22.59 23.34 21.24
N LEU A 562 -22.26 24.52 20.72
CA LEU A 562 -22.93 25.77 21.08
C LEU A 562 -23.92 26.14 20.00
N GLY A 563 -25.11 26.59 20.40
CA GLY A 563 -26.16 27.09 19.51
C GLY A 563 -26.60 28.47 19.88
N GLU A 564 -27.04 29.24 18.87
CA GLU A 564 -27.72 30.53 19.05
C GLU A 564 -29.19 30.27 19.39
N LYS A 565 -29.74 31.00 20.34
CA LYS A 565 -31.17 30.89 20.73
C LYS A 565 -32.13 31.36 19.65
#